data_94789d1de915fdcb30e0178c06a4dbbc
#
_entry.id   94789d1de915fdcb30e0178c06a4dbbc
#
_cell.length_a   1.000
_cell.length_b   1.000
_cell.length_c   1.000
_cell.angle_alpha   90.00
_cell.angle_beta   90.00
_cell.angle_gamma   90.00
#
_symmetry.space_group_name_H-M   'P 1'
#
loop_
_entity.id
_entity.type
_entity.pdbx_description
1 polymer ?
#
loop_
_entity_poly.entity_id
_entity_poly.type
_entity_poly.pdbx_seq_one_letter_code
_entity_poly.pdbx_strand_id
1 'polypeptide(L)'
;MCDCGGSNSANSYLFKEDLQSLSNRLKMKIRVAHYPAYCSKYNPIEHLVFPHVTRACKGVPFEAVEVAKHYMEKAETTKGLNVKVKVMDKIYEKGRKYALSFKENMTILFDKALPKWNYTVVPV
;
A
#
# COMPACT_ATOMS: atom_id res chain seq x y z
N MET A 1 5.12 5.13 -4.58
CA MET A 1 5.06 5.83 -3.28
C MET A 1 4.04 5.15 -2.38
N CYS A 2 4.25 5.15 -1.09
CA CYS A 2 3.31 4.59 -0.11
C CYS A 2 3.20 5.48 1.13
N ASP A 3 2.10 5.37 1.85
CA ASP A 3 1.94 6.03 3.14
C ASP A 3 2.74 5.30 4.24
N CYS A 4 2.63 5.72 5.48
CA CYS A 4 3.19 5.05 6.63
C CYS A 4 2.10 4.40 7.50
N GLY A 5 1.13 3.76 6.86
CA GLY A 5 0.12 2.95 7.54
C GLY A 5 0.75 1.76 8.28
N GLY A 6 -0.02 1.13 9.15
CA GLY A 6 0.52 0.09 10.04
C GLY A 6 1.27 -1.03 9.34
N SER A 7 0.71 -1.59 8.27
CA SER A 7 1.31 -2.73 7.55
C SER A 7 2.46 -2.33 6.61
N ASN A 8 2.47 -1.10 6.10
CA ASN A 8 3.49 -0.60 5.17
C ASN A 8 4.34 0.53 5.76
N SER A 9 4.47 0.56 7.07
CA SER A 9 5.29 1.53 7.78
C SER A 9 6.75 1.49 7.35
N ALA A 10 7.38 2.65 7.25
CA ALA A 10 8.81 2.77 6.99
C ALA A 10 9.69 2.07 8.05
N ASN A 11 9.17 1.84 9.24
CA ASN A 11 9.85 1.12 10.31
C ASN A 11 9.63 -0.40 10.25
N SER A 12 8.75 -0.91 9.39
CA SER A 12 8.42 -2.33 9.32
C SER A 12 9.46 -3.13 8.54
N TYR A 13 10.21 -3.97 9.23
CA TYR A 13 11.12 -4.94 8.59
C TYR A 13 10.36 -6.06 7.89
N LEU A 14 9.17 -6.43 8.38
CA LEU A 14 8.31 -7.41 7.70
C LEU A 14 7.90 -6.92 6.31
N PHE A 15 7.50 -5.66 6.19
CA PHE A 15 7.20 -5.03 4.90
C PHE A 15 8.42 -5.04 3.96
N LYS A 16 9.61 -4.74 4.49
CA LYS A 16 10.86 -4.79 3.73
C LYS A 16 11.22 -6.20 3.28
N GLU A 17 10.98 -7.21 4.12
CA GLU A 17 11.18 -8.62 3.77
C GLU A 17 10.25 -9.08 2.64
N ASP A 18 8.98 -8.71 2.70
CA ASP A 18 8.02 -8.98 1.63
C ASP A 18 8.41 -8.29 0.32
N LEU A 19 8.90 -7.05 0.37
CA LEU A 19 9.44 -6.33 -0.79
C LEU A 19 10.70 -7.00 -1.36
N GLN A 20 11.59 -7.49 -0.49
CA GLN A 20 12.79 -8.22 -0.93
C GLN A 20 12.40 -9.50 -1.66
N SER A 21 11.44 -10.25 -1.12
CA SER A 21 10.91 -11.47 -1.76
C SER A 21 10.29 -11.16 -3.12
N LEU A 22 9.55 -10.06 -3.22
CA LEU A 22 8.97 -9.60 -4.48
C LEU A 22 10.04 -9.20 -5.49
N SER A 23 11.03 -8.41 -5.06
CA SER A 23 12.17 -7.99 -5.88
C SER A 23 12.96 -9.19 -6.42
N ASN A 24 13.23 -10.18 -5.57
CA ASN A 24 13.93 -11.40 -5.96
C ASN A 24 13.13 -12.21 -6.99
N ARG A 25 11.82 -12.33 -6.80
CA ARG A 25 10.93 -13.05 -7.71
C ARG A 25 10.83 -12.38 -9.07
N LEU A 26 10.72 -11.06 -9.09
CA LEU A 26 10.58 -10.28 -10.32
C LEU A 26 11.92 -9.96 -10.99
N LYS A 27 13.05 -10.18 -10.30
CA LYS A 27 14.40 -9.79 -10.73
C LYS A 27 14.50 -8.29 -11.05
N MET A 28 13.77 -7.46 -10.30
CA MET A 28 13.70 -6.03 -10.50
C MET A 28 14.05 -5.26 -9.23
N LYS A 29 14.72 -4.13 -9.43
CA LYS A 29 14.92 -3.15 -8.34
C LYS A 29 13.59 -2.45 -8.02
N ILE A 30 13.25 -2.34 -6.76
CA ILE A 30 12.04 -1.66 -6.28
C ILE A 30 12.46 -0.47 -5.44
N ARG A 31 12.21 0.73 -5.94
CA ARG A 31 12.41 1.96 -5.17
C ARG A 31 11.14 2.32 -4.43
N VAL A 32 11.28 2.54 -3.12
CA VAL A 32 10.18 2.90 -2.22
C VAL A 32 10.42 4.29 -1.65
N ALA A 33 9.38 5.10 -1.69
CA ALA A 33 9.33 6.38 -1.02
C ALA A 33 8.08 6.42 -0.15
N HIS A 34 8.25 6.66 1.15
CA HIS A 34 7.15 6.78 2.09
C HIS A 34 6.78 8.25 2.32
N TYR A 35 5.49 8.52 2.44
CA TYR A 35 5.04 9.74 3.10
C TYR A 35 5.32 9.63 4.60
N PRO A 36 5.81 10.66 5.25
CA PRO A 36 5.91 10.69 6.70
C PRO A 36 4.55 10.48 7.36
N ALA A 37 4.54 10.03 8.61
CA ALA A 37 3.32 9.92 9.40
C ALA A 37 2.58 11.26 9.45
N TYR A 38 1.25 11.21 9.47
CA TYR A 38 0.36 12.38 9.48
C TYR A 38 0.43 13.29 8.24
N CYS A 39 1.03 12.82 7.16
CA CYS A 39 1.13 13.55 5.90
C CYS A 39 0.22 12.97 4.79
N SER A 40 -0.80 12.19 5.13
CA SER A 40 -1.73 11.58 4.18
C SER A 40 -2.47 12.60 3.30
N LYS A 41 -2.68 13.82 3.80
CA LYS A 41 -3.27 14.93 3.03
C LYS A 41 -2.52 15.26 1.73
N TYR A 42 -1.24 14.90 1.63
CA TYR A 42 -0.44 15.08 0.40
C TYR A 42 -0.48 13.86 -0.52
N ASN A 43 -1.11 12.76 -0.10
CA ASN A 43 -1.26 11.58 -0.95
C ASN A 43 -2.38 11.83 -1.98
N PRO A 44 -2.09 11.80 -3.30
CA PRO A 44 -3.09 12.10 -4.32
C PRO A 44 -4.35 11.23 -4.25
N ILE A 45 -4.25 9.97 -3.84
CA ILE A 45 -5.41 9.07 -3.77
C ILE A 45 -6.47 9.55 -2.76
N GLU A 46 -6.05 10.21 -1.66
CA GLU A 46 -6.93 10.75 -0.64
C GLU A 46 -7.81 11.89 -1.17
N HIS A 47 -7.41 12.53 -2.25
CA HIS A 47 -8.11 13.69 -2.83
C HIS A 47 -8.72 13.39 -4.19
N LEU A 48 -8.09 12.50 -4.97
CA LEU A 48 -8.48 12.26 -6.36
C LEU A 48 -9.38 11.02 -6.53
N VAL A 49 -9.39 10.10 -5.59
CA VAL A 49 -10.15 8.85 -5.69
C VAL A 49 -11.11 8.67 -4.53
N PHE A 50 -10.63 8.66 -3.31
CA PHE A 50 -11.44 8.32 -2.13
C PHE A 50 -12.67 9.23 -1.90
N PRO A 51 -12.63 10.55 -2.14
CA PRO A 51 -13.84 11.37 -2.01
C PRO A 51 -14.95 10.95 -2.96
N HIS A 52 -14.63 10.50 -4.15
CA HIS A 52 -15.62 10.02 -5.14
C HIS A 52 -16.22 8.67 -4.72
N VAL A 53 -15.40 7.78 -4.17
CA VAL A 53 -15.87 6.50 -3.59
C VAL A 53 -16.78 6.77 -2.39
N THR A 54 -16.39 7.64 -1.48
CA THR A 54 -17.19 8.04 -0.32
C THR A 54 -18.54 8.60 -0.74
N ARG A 55 -18.57 9.46 -1.75
CA ARG A 55 -19.81 10.04 -2.28
C ARG A 55 -20.71 8.97 -2.90
N ALA A 56 -20.15 8.02 -3.64
CA ALA A 56 -20.91 6.93 -4.24
C ALA A 56 -21.54 6.00 -3.20
N CYS A 57 -20.93 5.87 -2.03
CA CYS A 57 -21.39 5.04 -0.92
C CYS A 57 -22.23 5.78 0.11
N LYS A 58 -22.46 7.09 -0.06
CA LYS A 58 -23.17 7.93 0.91
C LYS A 58 -24.60 7.43 1.14
N GLY A 59 -24.96 7.24 2.41
CA GLY A 59 -26.29 6.81 2.82
C GLY A 59 -26.61 5.34 2.57
N VAL A 60 -25.63 4.52 2.18
CA VAL A 60 -25.81 3.09 1.92
C VAL A 60 -25.32 2.28 3.11
N PRO A 61 -26.17 1.47 3.78
CA PRO A 61 -25.70 0.53 4.79
C PRO A 61 -24.98 -0.65 4.12
N PHE A 62 -23.79 -0.97 4.60
CA PHE A 62 -23.01 -2.11 4.10
C PHE A 62 -23.37 -3.39 4.86
N GLU A 63 -24.45 -4.03 4.42
CA GLU A 63 -24.91 -5.30 5.01
C GLU A 63 -24.14 -6.51 4.50
N ALA A 64 -23.52 -6.40 3.32
CA ALA A 64 -22.70 -7.44 2.70
C ALA A 64 -21.56 -6.82 1.88
N VAL A 65 -20.50 -7.62 1.65
CA VAL A 65 -19.34 -7.20 0.85
C VAL A 65 -19.74 -6.86 -0.58
N GLU A 66 -20.67 -7.61 -1.17
CA GLU A 66 -21.18 -7.39 -2.53
C GLU A 66 -21.89 -6.05 -2.68
N VAL A 67 -22.61 -5.60 -1.65
CA VAL A 67 -23.25 -4.27 -1.61
C VAL A 67 -22.20 -3.17 -1.63
N ALA A 68 -21.17 -3.29 -0.78
CA ALA A 68 -20.06 -2.33 -0.75
C ALA A 68 -19.36 -2.26 -2.12
N LYS A 69 -19.02 -3.40 -2.70
CA LYS A 69 -18.41 -3.50 -4.03
C LYS A 69 -19.25 -2.80 -5.10
N HIS A 70 -20.55 -3.10 -5.15
CA HIS A 70 -21.48 -2.53 -6.13
C HIS A 70 -21.50 -1.00 -6.09
N TYR A 71 -21.60 -0.41 -4.88
CA TYR A 71 -21.65 1.05 -4.74
C TYR A 71 -20.30 1.72 -4.94
N MET A 72 -19.19 1.09 -4.55
CA MET A 72 -17.84 1.61 -4.80
C MET A 72 -17.54 1.68 -6.31
N GLU A 73 -18.00 0.71 -7.08
CA GLU A 73 -17.83 0.68 -8.55
C GLU A 73 -18.65 1.74 -9.29
N LYS A 74 -19.63 2.35 -8.62
CA LYS A 74 -20.40 3.49 -9.18
C LYS A 74 -19.65 4.82 -9.07
N ALA A 75 -18.51 4.88 -8.39
CA ALA A 75 -17.73 6.10 -8.31
C ALA A 75 -17.21 6.48 -9.70
N GLU A 76 -17.56 7.68 -10.13
CA GLU A 76 -17.19 8.21 -11.44
C GLU A 76 -16.96 9.73 -11.37
N THR A 77 -16.28 10.27 -12.35
CA THR A 77 -16.12 11.70 -12.55
C THR A 77 -16.29 12.06 -14.02
N THR A 78 -16.63 13.31 -14.30
CA THR A 78 -16.69 13.84 -15.67
C THR A 78 -15.35 13.76 -16.41
N LYS A 79 -14.23 13.64 -15.67
CA LYS A 79 -12.88 13.50 -16.20
C LYS A 79 -12.45 12.07 -16.47
N GLY A 80 -13.35 11.09 -16.31
CA GLY A 80 -13.11 9.69 -16.69
C GLY A 80 -12.60 8.77 -15.58
N LEU A 81 -12.78 9.10 -14.30
CA LEU A 81 -12.50 8.16 -13.22
C LEU A 81 -13.39 6.92 -13.40
N ASN A 82 -12.78 5.76 -13.37
CA ASN A 82 -13.46 4.47 -13.38
C ASN A 82 -12.91 3.62 -12.23
N VAL A 83 -13.79 3.09 -11.39
CA VAL A 83 -13.41 2.28 -10.24
C VAL A 83 -13.84 0.84 -10.46
N LYS A 84 -12.87 -0.08 -10.36
CA LYS A 84 -13.09 -1.52 -10.35
C LYS A 84 -12.72 -2.06 -8.98
N VAL A 85 -13.60 -2.84 -8.39
CA VAL A 85 -13.40 -3.45 -7.08
C VAL A 85 -13.32 -4.96 -7.21
N LYS A 86 -12.25 -5.53 -6.66
CA LYS A 86 -12.08 -6.97 -6.57
C LYS A 86 -12.08 -7.39 -5.11
N VAL A 87 -12.96 -8.30 -4.76
CA VAL A 87 -12.93 -8.96 -3.46
C VAL A 87 -11.87 -10.06 -3.49
N MET A 88 -10.97 -10.02 -2.51
CA MET A 88 -9.93 -11.04 -2.39
C MET A 88 -10.33 -12.08 -1.35
N ASP A 89 -10.43 -13.34 -1.79
CA ASP A 89 -10.78 -14.48 -0.91
C ASP A 89 -9.57 -15.01 -0.12
N LYS A 90 -8.40 -14.43 -0.33
CA LYS A 90 -7.18 -14.83 0.35
C LYS A 90 -7.26 -14.52 1.85
N ILE A 91 -7.01 -15.53 2.66
CA ILE A 91 -6.84 -15.36 4.11
C ILE A 91 -5.42 -14.87 4.37
N TYR A 92 -5.32 -13.72 5.05
CA TYR A 92 -4.04 -13.14 5.44
C TYR A 92 -3.69 -13.51 6.87
N GLU A 93 -2.49 -14.01 7.07
CA GLU A 93 -1.96 -14.31 8.39
C GLU A 93 -1.70 -13.02 9.17
N LYS A 94 -2.21 -12.95 10.40
CA LYS A 94 -1.96 -11.85 11.33
C LYS A 94 -0.79 -12.19 12.24
N GLY A 95 -0.10 -11.17 12.75
CA GLY A 95 0.98 -11.34 13.71
C GLY A 95 2.24 -11.99 13.14
N ARG A 96 2.44 -11.97 11.83
CA ARG A 96 3.68 -12.42 11.18
C ARG A 96 4.88 -11.67 11.74
N LYS A 97 5.99 -12.41 11.91
CA LYS A 97 7.29 -11.85 12.31
C LYS A 97 8.28 -12.03 11.18
N TYR A 98 9.17 -11.07 11.00
CA TYR A 98 10.28 -11.20 10.06
C TYR A 98 11.39 -12.08 10.64
N ALA A 99 12.17 -12.74 9.76
CA ALA A 99 13.33 -13.49 10.19
C ALA A 99 14.45 -12.55 10.67
N LEU A 100 15.04 -12.84 11.83
CA LEU A 100 16.15 -12.01 12.36
C LEU A 100 17.32 -11.95 11.37
N SER A 101 17.60 -13.05 10.68
CA SER A 101 18.62 -13.13 9.64
C SER A 101 18.36 -12.17 8.46
N PHE A 102 17.13 -11.80 8.20
CA PHE A 102 16.80 -10.83 7.14
C PHE A 102 17.41 -9.45 7.42
N LYS A 103 17.31 -8.97 8.65
CA LYS A 103 17.85 -7.67 9.04
C LYS A 103 19.37 -7.58 8.82
N GLU A 104 20.08 -8.70 9.01
CA GLU A 104 21.52 -8.77 8.84
C GLU A 104 21.95 -8.91 7.37
N ASN A 105 21.12 -9.55 6.56
CA ASN A 105 21.45 -9.93 5.17
C ASN A 105 20.63 -9.18 4.12
N MET A 106 19.85 -8.18 4.49
CA MET A 106 19.02 -7.43 3.54
C MET A 106 19.87 -6.65 2.53
N THR A 107 19.46 -6.69 1.26
CA THR A 107 20.09 -5.94 0.17
C THR A 107 19.30 -4.66 -0.15
N ILE A 108 19.08 -3.85 0.89
CA ILE A 108 18.35 -2.60 0.79
C ILE A 108 19.34 -1.44 0.86
N LEU A 109 19.29 -0.58 -0.16
CA LEU A 109 20.10 0.64 -0.24
C LEU A 109 19.26 1.82 0.25
N PHE A 110 19.64 2.36 1.40
CA PHE A 110 18.97 3.52 1.97
C PHE A 110 19.47 4.82 1.32
N ASP A 111 18.55 5.75 1.08
CA ASP A 111 18.89 7.06 0.53
C ASP A 111 19.74 7.88 1.52
N LYS A 112 20.67 8.69 1.00
CA LYS A 112 21.58 9.47 1.83
C LYS A 112 20.88 10.62 2.56
N ALA A 113 19.90 11.24 1.93
CA ALA A 113 19.22 12.41 2.49
C ALA A 113 18.11 12.02 3.46
N LEU A 114 17.28 11.05 3.09
CA LEU A 114 16.12 10.62 3.87
C LEU A 114 16.06 9.07 3.97
N PRO A 115 17.03 8.45 4.66
CA PRO A 115 17.18 6.99 4.66
C PRO A 115 15.97 6.25 5.24
N LYS A 116 15.28 6.87 6.21
CA LYS A 116 14.08 6.30 6.82
C LYS A 116 12.91 6.20 5.84
N TRP A 117 12.79 7.15 4.93
CA TRP A 117 11.61 7.32 4.06
C TRP A 117 11.84 6.86 2.63
N ASN A 118 13.09 6.79 2.20
CA ASN A 118 13.47 6.43 0.84
C ASN A 118 14.53 5.34 0.84
N TYR A 119 14.26 4.26 0.14
CA TYR A 119 15.21 3.17 -0.04
C TYR A 119 14.93 2.39 -1.32
N THR A 120 15.93 1.65 -1.78
CA THR A 120 15.82 0.78 -2.96
C THR A 120 16.11 -0.65 -2.55
N VAL A 121 15.17 -1.53 -2.80
CA VAL A 121 15.33 -2.98 -2.63
C VAL A 121 15.95 -3.54 -3.90
N VAL A 122 17.07 -4.21 -3.76
CA VAL A 122 17.83 -4.80 -4.87
C VAL A 122 17.63 -6.32 -4.85
N PRO A 123 17.34 -6.96 -6.00
CA PRO A 123 17.23 -8.42 -6.05
C PRO A 123 18.56 -9.08 -5.75
N VAL A 124 18.49 -10.17 -5.07
CA VAL A 124 19.65 -11.04 -4.79
C VAL A 124 19.86 -11.99 -5.94
#